data_f98bc5db334fbbf81f5f4bac875107c5
#
_entry.id   f98bc5db334fbbf81f5f4bac875107c5
#
_cell.length_a   1.000
_cell.length_b   1.000
_cell.length_c   1.000
_cell.angle_alpha   90.00
_cell.angle_beta   90.00
_cell.angle_gamma   90.00
#
_symmetry.space_group_name_H-M   'P 1'
#
loop_
_entity.id
_entity.type
_entity.pdbx_description
1 polymer ?
#
loop_
_entity_poly.entity_id
_entity_poly.type
_entity_poly.pdbx_seq_one_letter_code
_entity_poly.pdbx_strand_id
1 'polypeptide(L)'
;EPDFYLRDGNNIILFENKDIMIPDHIISSKQYDQLEQELDKKLVKKGINQLIYNIKQFENKTFKWDSNLPNKPKIYPVLVIDDSSLCAPGLNFILNEVFQQQLKCNNIKLKVYPLAIVELDTLIAFANYFQLPNVRFKKLLEQYYDYISKNKRPEKVEQLLREVLHKYFPFYIF
;
A
#
# COMPACT_ATOMS: atom_id res chain seq x y z
N GLU A 1 7.93 12.49 7.74
CA GLU A 1 8.32 11.22 8.38
C GLU A 1 7.35 10.14 7.95
N PRO A 2 7.83 8.95 7.51
CA PRO A 2 6.95 7.81 7.27
C PRO A 2 6.44 7.28 8.61
N ASP A 3 5.22 6.72 8.62
CA ASP A 3 4.68 6.11 9.83
C ASP A 3 5.48 4.88 10.24
N PHE A 4 5.91 4.08 9.26
CA PHE A 4 6.80 2.97 9.48
C PHE A 4 7.72 2.73 8.28
N TYR A 5 8.94 2.27 8.56
CA TYR A 5 10.00 2.05 7.60
C TYR A 5 10.74 0.74 7.91
N LEU A 6 10.89 -0.10 6.90
CA LEU A 6 11.64 -1.34 7.01
C LEU A 6 12.65 -1.46 5.87
N ARG A 7 13.92 -1.71 6.21
CA ARG A 7 15.00 -1.91 5.24
C ARG A 7 15.52 -3.34 5.27
N ASP A 8 15.60 -3.95 4.10
CA ASP A 8 16.27 -5.25 3.86
C ASP A 8 17.27 -5.07 2.69
N GLY A 9 18.49 -4.78 3.02
CA GLY A 9 19.54 -4.45 2.06
C GLY A 9 19.19 -3.23 1.21
N ASN A 10 19.04 -3.43 -0.10
CA ASN A 10 18.62 -2.38 -1.05
C ASN A 10 17.08 -2.21 -1.16
N ASN A 11 16.32 -3.02 -0.44
CA ASN A 11 14.87 -2.95 -0.48
C ASN A 11 14.34 -2.15 0.70
N ILE A 12 13.45 -1.24 0.42
CA ILE A 12 12.79 -0.38 1.40
C ILE A 12 11.30 -0.62 1.31
N ILE A 13 10.67 -1.06 2.38
CA ILE A 13 9.23 -1.10 2.51
C ILE A 13 8.81 0.12 3.30
N LEU A 14 8.00 0.96 2.69
CA LEU A 14 7.56 2.24 3.22
C LEU A 14 6.07 2.16 3.51
N PHE A 15 5.72 2.24 4.78
CA PHE A 15 4.34 2.18 5.23
C PHE A 15 3.82 3.57 5.57
N GLU A 16 2.59 3.81 5.16
CA GLU A 16 1.80 4.96 5.56
C GLU A 16 0.47 4.45 6.10
N ASN A 17 0.16 4.73 7.35
CA ASN A 17 -1.10 4.33 7.98
C ASN A 17 -2.13 5.45 7.89
N LYS A 18 -3.37 5.11 7.57
CA LYS A 18 -4.47 6.07 7.54
C LYS A 18 -5.67 5.49 8.28
N ASP A 19 -5.90 6.05 9.45
CA ASP A 19 -7.18 5.93 10.14
C ASP A 19 -8.23 6.74 9.37
N ILE A 20 -9.07 6.02 8.60
CA ILE A 20 -10.03 6.63 7.71
C ILE A 20 -11.40 6.06 8.02
N MET A 21 -12.24 6.91 8.53
CA MET A 21 -13.66 6.63 8.62
C MET A 21 -14.41 7.45 7.56
N ILE A 22 -15.09 6.77 6.62
CA ILE A 22 -16.03 7.44 5.74
C ILE A 22 -17.36 7.53 6.48
N PRO A 23 -17.95 8.73 6.61
CA PRO A 23 -19.23 8.88 7.29
C PRO A 23 -20.32 8.02 6.66
N ASP A 24 -21.09 7.30 7.48
CA ASP A 24 -22.16 6.40 7.02
C ASP A 24 -23.17 7.06 6.09
N HIS A 25 -23.45 8.35 6.30
CA HIS A 25 -24.37 9.11 5.45
C HIS A 25 -23.82 9.28 4.02
N ILE A 26 -22.51 9.29 3.81
CA ILE A 26 -21.89 9.34 2.48
C ILE A 26 -22.00 7.97 1.81
N ILE A 27 -21.70 6.90 2.56
CA ILE A 27 -21.80 5.52 2.05
C ILE A 27 -23.26 5.21 1.67
N SER A 28 -24.20 5.58 2.52
CA SER A 28 -25.63 5.28 2.34
C SER A 28 -26.33 6.16 1.31
N SER A 29 -25.83 7.38 1.07
CA SER A 29 -26.44 8.34 0.14
C SER A 29 -26.37 7.92 -1.33
N LYS A 30 -25.47 6.97 -1.67
CA LYS A 30 -25.13 6.60 -3.05
C LYS A 30 -24.68 7.79 -3.92
N GLN A 31 -24.21 8.86 -3.30
CA GLN A 31 -23.68 10.03 -4.00
C GLN A 31 -22.19 9.80 -4.29
N TYR A 32 -21.91 9.22 -5.43
CA TYR A 32 -20.56 8.83 -5.84
C TYR A 32 -19.57 10.00 -5.79
N ASP A 33 -20.00 11.20 -6.17
CA ASP A 33 -19.13 12.39 -6.17
C ASP A 33 -18.66 12.76 -4.76
N GLN A 34 -19.49 12.62 -3.74
CA GLN A 34 -19.09 12.88 -2.35
C GLN A 34 -18.15 11.81 -1.82
N LEU A 35 -18.40 10.55 -2.18
CA LEU A 35 -17.52 9.45 -1.84
C LEU A 35 -16.12 9.64 -2.48
N GLU A 36 -16.08 9.99 -3.75
CA GLU A 36 -14.84 10.26 -4.48
C GLU A 36 -14.07 11.42 -3.85
N GLN A 37 -14.74 12.50 -3.48
CA GLN A 37 -14.11 13.63 -2.80
C GLN A 37 -13.51 13.26 -1.43
N GLU A 38 -14.21 12.44 -0.63
CA GLU A 38 -13.67 12.00 0.67
C GLU A 38 -12.50 11.02 0.50
N LEU A 39 -12.57 10.11 -0.48
CA LEU A 39 -11.46 9.23 -0.82
C LEU A 39 -10.25 10.03 -1.31
N ASP A 40 -10.44 11.00 -2.20
CA ASP A 40 -9.37 11.89 -2.65
C ASP A 40 -8.73 12.65 -1.48
N LYS A 41 -9.54 13.25 -0.63
CA LYS A 41 -9.07 14.01 0.53
C LYS A 41 -8.27 13.17 1.52
N LYS A 42 -8.71 11.95 1.80
CA LYS A 42 -8.16 11.11 2.86
C LYS A 42 -7.05 10.19 2.35
N LEU A 43 -7.28 9.50 1.25
CA LEU A 43 -6.34 8.53 0.71
C LEU A 43 -5.31 9.16 -0.22
N VAL A 44 -5.74 10.03 -1.15
CA VAL A 44 -4.82 10.65 -2.10
C VAL A 44 -4.05 11.77 -1.44
N LYS A 45 -4.72 12.82 -0.95
CA LYS A 45 -4.06 14.01 -0.43
C LYS A 45 -3.27 13.75 0.85
N LYS A 46 -3.73 12.87 1.72
CA LYS A 46 -3.02 12.56 2.96
C LYS A 46 -2.13 11.32 2.85
N GLY A 47 -2.59 10.24 2.24
CA GLY A 47 -1.86 8.98 2.15
C GLY A 47 -0.84 8.96 1.01
N ILE A 48 -1.31 9.02 -0.24
CA ILE A 48 -0.45 8.92 -1.42
C ILE A 48 0.57 10.07 -1.46
N ASN A 49 0.15 11.30 -1.20
CA ASN A 49 1.07 12.44 -1.22
C ASN A 49 2.17 12.31 -0.18
N GLN A 50 1.88 11.71 0.97
CA GLN A 50 2.87 11.49 2.03
C GLN A 50 3.88 10.41 1.63
N LEU A 51 3.42 9.32 1.00
CA LEU A 51 4.30 8.32 0.40
C LEU A 51 5.20 8.94 -0.67
N ILE A 52 4.64 9.73 -1.60
CA ILE A 52 5.41 10.43 -2.65
C ILE A 52 6.43 11.40 -2.03
N TYR A 53 6.05 12.15 -1.01
CA TYR A 53 6.98 13.05 -0.30
C TYR A 53 8.16 12.28 0.29
N ASN A 54 7.90 11.15 0.96
CA ASN A 54 8.96 10.33 1.53
C ASN A 54 9.84 9.69 0.43
N ILE A 55 9.26 9.24 -0.68
CA ILE A 55 10.01 8.70 -1.83
C ILE A 55 10.93 9.77 -2.43
N LYS A 56 10.48 11.02 -2.53
CA LYS A 56 11.33 12.14 -2.95
C LYS A 56 12.54 12.36 -2.04
N GLN A 57 12.40 12.14 -0.74
CA GLN A 57 13.54 12.24 0.17
C GLN A 57 14.61 11.17 -0.14
N PHE A 58 14.20 9.94 -0.52
CA PHE A 58 15.14 8.92 -0.99
C PHE A 58 15.79 9.33 -2.31
N GLU A 59 15.02 9.83 -3.28
CA GLU A 59 15.54 10.31 -4.56
C GLU A 59 16.59 11.40 -4.37
N ASN A 60 16.30 12.37 -3.52
CA ASN A 60 17.14 13.52 -3.26
C ASN A 60 18.24 13.26 -2.20
N LYS A 61 18.31 12.06 -1.63
CA LYS A 61 19.22 11.69 -0.53
C LYS A 61 19.10 12.60 0.70
N THR A 62 17.90 13.08 0.96
CA THR A 62 17.58 13.93 2.12
C THR A 62 16.82 13.22 3.23
N PHE A 63 16.64 11.89 3.12
CA PHE A 63 15.99 11.09 4.14
C PHE A 63 16.85 11.00 5.40
N LYS A 64 16.34 11.53 6.50
CA LYS A 64 17.12 11.77 7.73
C LYS A 64 17.15 10.59 8.71
N TRP A 65 16.24 9.62 8.52
CA TRP A 65 15.99 8.54 9.49
C TRP A 65 16.91 7.32 9.31
N ASP A 66 17.67 7.28 8.21
CA ASP A 66 18.66 6.24 7.96
C ASP A 66 19.90 6.83 7.30
N SER A 67 20.99 6.88 8.04
CA SER A 67 22.28 7.41 7.57
C SER A 67 23.00 6.50 6.56
N ASN A 68 22.59 5.23 6.48
CA ASN A 68 23.23 4.21 5.65
C ASN A 68 22.35 3.80 4.47
N LEU A 69 21.65 4.75 3.86
CA LEU A 69 20.79 4.48 2.71
C LEU A 69 21.58 3.89 1.54
N PRO A 70 21.05 2.87 0.85
CA PRO A 70 21.64 2.38 -0.39
C PRO A 70 21.54 3.45 -1.49
N ASN A 71 22.51 3.44 -2.41
CA ASN A 71 22.56 4.43 -3.49
C ASN A 71 21.34 4.41 -4.43
N LYS A 72 20.77 3.24 -4.65
CA LYS A 72 19.60 3.03 -5.52
C LYS A 72 18.63 2.06 -4.84
N PRO A 73 17.87 2.53 -3.85
CA PRO A 73 16.90 1.70 -3.17
C PRO A 73 15.78 1.28 -4.12
N LYS A 74 15.24 0.10 -3.87
CA LYS A 74 13.97 -0.37 -4.44
C LYS A 74 12.88 -0.13 -3.42
N ILE A 75 11.89 0.68 -3.77
CA ILE A 75 10.84 1.11 -2.84
C ILE A 75 9.58 0.27 -3.04
N TYR A 76 9.04 -0.24 -1.96
CA TYR A 76 7.78 -1.00 -1.88
C TYR A 76 6.80 -0.17 -1.03
N PRO A 77 5.95 0.65 -1.66
CA PRO A 77 5.00 1.49 -0.94
C PRO A 77 3.80 0.67 -0.48
N VAL A 78 3.42 0.85 0.77
CA VAL A 78 2.27 0.20 1.39
C VAL A 78 1.42 1.26 2.09
N LEU A 79 0.17 1.35 1.71
CA LEU A 79 -0.84 2.14 2.40
C LEU A 79 -1.64 1.21 3.31
N VAL A 80 -1.55 1.43 4.62
CA VAL A 80 -2.32 0.68 5.60
C VAL A 80 -3.60 1.44 5.90
N ILE A 81 -4.73 0.75 5.88
CA ILE A 81 -6.05 1.32 6.18
C ILE A 81 -6.71 0.54 7.30
N ASP A 82 -7.41 1.24 8.19
CA ASP A 82 -8.05 0.65 9.37
C ASP A 82 -9.51 0.25 9.08
N ASP A 83 -10.17 0.92 8.13
CA ASP A 83 -11.58 0.71 7.83
C ASP A 83 -11.78 -0.35 6.74
N SER A 84 -12.31 -1.52 7.14
CA SER A 84 -12.62 -2.62 6.23
C SER A 84 -13.71 -2.27 5.19
N SER A 85 -14.52 -1.24 5.43
CA SER A 85 -15.52 -0.76 4.44
C SER A 85 -14.85 -0.18 3.19
N LEU A 86 -13.57 0.18 3.28
CA LEU A 86 -12.76 0.65 2.16
C LEU A 86 -12.13 -0.48 1.34
N CYS A 87 -12.37 -1.73 1.71
CA CYS A 87 -11.94 -2.88 0.90
C CYS A 87 -12.87 -3.15 -0.27
N ALA A 88 -13.35 -2.07 -0.90
CA ALA A 88 -14.18 -2.18 -2.09
C ALA A 88 -13.35 -2.67 -3.30
N PRO A 89 -13.87 -3.65 -4.06
CA PRO A 89 -13.22 -4.14 -5.27
C PRO A 89 -12.84 -2.99 -6.23
N GLY A 90 -11.56 -2.94 -6.60
CA GLY A 90 -11.04 -1.93 -7.52
C GLY A 90 -10.38 -0.71 -6.87
N LEU A 91 -10.56 -0.46 -5.57
CA LEU A 91 -9.94 0.69 -4.90
C LEU A 91 -8.42 0.68 -5.03
N ASN A 92 -7.79 -0.47 -4.80
CA ASN A 92 -6.34 -0.62 -4.93
C ASN A 92 -5.86 -0.30 -6.35
N PHE A 93 -6.61 -0.71 -7.37
CA PHE A 93 -6.29 -0.40 -8.76
C PHE A 93 -6.35 1.12 -9.00
N ILE A 94 -7.43 1.78 -8.60
CA ILE A 94 -7.64 3.22 -8.78
C ILE A 94 -6.53 4.01 -8.06
N LEU A 95 -6.28 3.69 -6.80
CA LEU A 95 -5.26 4.40 -6.02
C LEU A 95 -3.84 4.14 -6.55
N ASN A 96 -3.55 2.94 -7.06
CA ASN A 96 -2.28 2.68 -7.69
C ASN A 96 -2.11 3.48 -9.00
N GLU A 97 -3.15 3.64 -9.82
CA GLU A 97 -3.11 4.50 -11.00
C GLU A 97 -2.77 5.95 -10.64
N VAL A 98 -3.43 6.51 -9.63
CA VAL A 98 -3.15 7.85 -9.11
C VAL A 98 -1.70 7.94 -8.60
N PHE A 99 -1.25 6.95 -7.86
CA PHE A 99 0.11 6.88 -7.34
C PHE A 99 1.15 6.85 -8.47
N GLN A 100 0.95 6.02 -9.49
CA GLN A 100 1.85 5.92 -10.64
C GLN A 100 1.90 7.23 -11.45
N GLN A 101 0.76 7.91 -11.61
CA GLN A 101 0.72 9.24 -12.23
C GLN A 101 1.54 10.25 -11.42
N GLN A 102 1.39 10.24 -10.10
CA GLN A 102 2.15 11.14 -9.23
C GLN A 102 3.67 10.87 -9.26
N LEU A 103 4.10 9.60 -9.33
CA LEU A 103 5.51 9.27 -9.50
C LEU A 103 6.07 9.90 -10.78
N LYS A 104 5.33 9.82 -11.90
CA LYS A 104 5.71 10.42 -13.19
C LYS A 104 5.77 11.94 -13.10
N CYS A 105 4.73 12.59 -12.56
CA CYS A 105 4.68 14.06 -12.40
C CYS A 105 5.82 14.59 -11.53
N ASN A 106 6.30 13.81 -10.58
CA ASN A 106 7.40 14.19 -9.70
C ASN A 106 8.79 13.76 -10.22
N ASN A 107 8.88 13.22 -11.44
CA ASN A 107 10.14 12.78 -12.08
C ASN A 107 10.96 11.81 -11.22
N ILE A 108 10.31 10.91 -10.48
CA ILE A 108 10.98 9.90 -9.66
C ILE A 108 11.69 8.89 -10.56
N LYS A 109 12.98 8.72 -10.38
CA LYS A 109 13.85 7.81 -11.17
C LYS A 109 14.17 6.52 -10.42
N LEU A 110 13.95 6.47 -9.11
CA LEU A 110 14.11 5.27 -8.33
C LEU A 110 13.18 4.16 -8.80
N LYS A 111 13.58 2.92 -8.58
CA LYS A 111 12.69 1.78 -8.81
C LYS A 111 11.64 1.73 -7.71
N VAL A 112 10.44 2.19 -8.01
CA VAL A 112 9.28 2.13 -7.12
C VAL A 112 8.32 1.07 -7.64
N TYR A 113 7.90 0.16 -6.77
CA TYR A 113 6.91 -0.86 -7.08
C TYR A 113 5.49 -0.27 -7.01
N PRO A 114 4.48 -0.99 -7.54
CA PRO A 114 3.09 -0.57 -7.41
C PRO A 114 2.69 -0.33 -5.95
N LEU A 115 1.73 0.55 -5.72
CA LEU A 115 1.16 0.76 -4.39
C LEU A 115 0.40 -0.49 -3.96
N ALA A 116 0.71 -1.00 -2.77
CA ALA A 116 -0.09 -2.02 -2.10
C ALA A 116 -0.97 -1.37 -1.04
N ILE A 117 -2.24 -1.77 -0.97
CA ILE A 117 -3.15 -1.38 0.11
C ILE A 117 -3.39 -2.60 0.97
N VAL A 118 -3.23 -2.44 2.27
CA VAL A 118 -3.35 -3.53 3.25
C VAL A 118 -4.21 -3.07 4.41
N GLU A 119 -5.17 -3.88 4.81
CA GLU A 119 -5.94 -3.65 6.04
C GLU A 119 -5.06 -3.88 7.27
N LEU A 120 -5.23 -3.03 8.28
CA LEU A 120 -4.52 -3.17 9.56
C LEU A 120 -4.84 -4.51 10.22
N ASP A 121 -6.10 -4.92 10.22
CA ASP A 121 -6.54 -6.20 10.79
C ASP A 121 -5.84 -7.40 10.12
N THR A 122 -5.60 -7.32 8.81
CA THR A 122 -4.82 -8.32 8.09
C THR A 122 -3.38 -8.39 8.61
N LEU A 123 -2.72 -7.24 8.84
CA LEU A 123 -1.37 -7.22 9.39
C LEU A 123 -1.33 -7.77 10.82
N ILE A 124 -2.32 -7.46 11.63
CA ILE A 124 -2.44 -7.95 13.01
C ILE A 124 -2.68 -9.46 13.01
N ALA A 125 -3.64 -9.96 12.21
CA ALA A 125 -3.96 -11.37 12.13
C ALA A 125 -2.76 -12.24 11.71
N PHE A 126 -1.93 -11.72 10.83
CA PHE A 126 -0.74 -12.42 10.31
C PHE A 126 0.59 -12.00 10.99
N ALA A 127 0.55 -11.20 12.07
CA ALA A 127 1.76 -10.72 12.75
C ALA A 127 2.71 -11.84 13.16
N ASN A 128 2.20 -12.94 13.70
CA ASN A 128 3.00 -14.11 14.10
C ASN A 128 3.69 -14.79 12.89
N TYR A 129 3.06 -14.75 11.73
CA TYR A 129 3.63 -15.30 10.50
C TYR A 129 4.81 -14.49 9.99
N PHE A 130 4.74 -13.17 10.07
CA PHE A 130 5.84 -12.30 9.67
C PHE A 130 7.09 -12.46 10.52
N GLN A 131 6.97 -13.10 11.68
CA GLN A 131 8.10 -13.44 12.56
C GLN A 131 8.80 -14.73 12.16
N LEU A 132 8.21 -15.56 11.29
CA LEU A 132 8.81 -16.81 10.87
C LEU A 132 10.03 -16.58 9.97
N PRO A 133 11.14 -17.32 10.15
CA PRO A 133 12.40 -17.10 9.42
C PRO A 133 12.25 -17.18 7.89
N ASN A 134 11.30 -17.96 7.41
CA ASN A 134 11.09 -18.21 5.97
C ASN A 134 10.05 -17.26 5.33
N VAL A 135 9.34 -16.48 6.12
CA VAL A 135 8.34 -15.52 5.65
C VAL A 135 8.99 -14.15 5.51
N ARG A 136 9.03 -13.65 4.29
CA ARG A 136 9.51 -12.29 4.02
C ARG A 136 8.37 -11.48 3.43
N PHE A 137 7.95 -10.45 4.11
CA PHE A 137 6.88 -9.55 3.67
C PHE A 137 7.13 -9.01 2.24
N LYS A 138 8.38 -8.71 1.91
CA LYS A 138 8.78 -8.33 0.55
C LYS A 138 8.37 -9.37 -0.50
N LYS A 139 8.57 -10.67 -0.24
CA LYS A 139 8.18 -11.73 -1.19
C LYS A 139 6.65 -11.78 -1.38
N LEU A 140 5.89 -11.52 -0.33
CA LEU A 140 4.42 -11.45 -0.42
C LEU A 140 4.01 -10.26 -1.30
N LEU A 141 4.63 -9.09 -1.12
CA LEU A 141 4.39 -7.94 -2.00
C LEU A 141 4.76 -8.23 -3.45
N GLU A 142 5.89 -8.90 -3.71
CA GLU A 142 6.30 -9.27 -5.08
C GLU A 142 5.30 -10.22 -5.74
N GLN A 143 4.79 -11.20 -5.00
CA GLN A 143 3.73 -12.11 -5.49
C GLN A 143 2.43 -11.36 -5.77
N TYR A 144 2.05 -10.43 -4.91
CA TYR A 144 0.92 -9.55 -5.11
C TYR A 144 1.07 -8.73 -6.40
N TYR A 145 2.24 -8.13 -6.64
CA TYR A 145 2.49 -7.36 -7.86
C TYR A 145 2.47 -8.22 -9.14
N ASP A 146 3.03 -9.41 -9.07
CA ASP A 146 2.98 -10.37 -10.18
C ASP A 146 1.53 -10.72 -10.56
N TYR A 147 0.69 -10.84 -9.58
CA TYR A 147 -0.72 -11.11 -9.82
C TYR A 147 -1.46 -9.90 -10.39
N ILE A 148 -1.31 -8.71 -9.82
CA ILE A 148 -1.89 -7.48 -10.39
C ILE A 148 -1.50 -7.35 -11.86
N SER A 149 -0.24 -7.62 -12.20
CA SER A 149 0.26 -7.51 -13.57
C SER A 149 -0.38 -8.50 -14.54
N LYS A 150 -0.76 -9.68 -14.04
CA LYS A 150 -1.37 -10.76 -14.84
C LYS A 150 -2.90 -10.63 -14.94
N ASN A 151 -3.52 -10.06 -13.93
CA ASN A 151 -4.97 -9.90 -13.84
C ASN A 151 -5.35 -8.42 -13.97
N LYS A 152 -5.62 -8.01 -15.21
CA LYS A 152 -6.04 -6.62 -15.49
C LYS A 152 -7.49 -6.29 -15.08
N ARG A 153 -8.15 -7.15 -14.33
CA ARG A 153 -9.53 -6.96 -13.87
C ARG A 153 -9.52 -6.40 -12.45
N PRO A 154 -10.02 -5.17 -12.24
CA PRO A 154 -10.02 -4.51 -10.94
C PRO A 154 -10.66 -5.35 -9.83
N GLU A 155 -11.77 -6.02 -10.15
CA GLU A 155 -12.53 -6.84 -9.21
C GLU A 155 -11.78 -8.05 -8.64
N LYS A 156 -10.68 -8.47 -9.28
CA LYS A 156 -9.88 -9.61 -8.81
C LYS A 156 -8.68 -9.21 -7.96
N VAL A 157 -8.31 -7.94 -7.97
CA VAL A 157 -7.07 -7.47 -7.34
C VAL A 157 -7.15 -7.46 -5.82
N GLU A 158 -8.32 -7.22 -5.26
CA GLU A 158 -8.53 -7.11 -3.80
C GLU A 158 -8.72 -8.44 -3.11
N GLN A 159 -9.42 -9.35 -3.77
CA GLN A 159 -9.53 -10.72 -3.28
C GLN A 159 -8.15 -11.34 -3.03
N LEU A 160 -7.15 -10.82 -3.65
CA LEU A 160 -5.89 -11.51 -3.80
C LEU A 160 -4.93 -11.38 -2.64
N LEU A 161 -4.83 -10.26 -1.97
CA LEU A 161 -3.99 -10.25 -0.76
C LEU A 161 -4.56 -11.23 0.26
N ARG A 162 -5.89 -11.29 0.38
CA ARG A 162 -6.58 -12.32 1.15
C ARG A 162 -6.31 -13.72 0.58
N GLU A 163 -6.45 -13.95 -0.74
CA GLU A 163 -6.21 -15.25 -1.36
C GLU A 163 -4.74 -15.69 -1.30
N VAL A 164 -3.80 -14.79 -1.48
CA VAL A 164 -2.37 -15.08 -1.30
C VAL A 164 -2.10 -15.46 0.15
N LEU A 165 -2.63 -14.71 1.10
CA LEU A 165 -2.49 -15.03 2.51
C LEU A 165 -3.22 -16.34 2.85
N HIS A 166 -4.44 -16.58 2.37
CA HIS A 166 -5.16 -17.84 2.56
C HIS A 166 -4.49 -19.04 1.89
N LYS A 167 -3.88 -18.88 0.72
CA LYS A 167 -3.13 -19.95 0.06
C LYS A 167 -1.91 -20.40 0.85
N TYR A 168 -1.26 -19.48 1.53
CA TYR A 168 -0.13 -19.80 2.40
C TYR A 168 -0.56 -20.15 3.82
N PHE A 169 -1.83 -19.87 4.20
CA PHE A 169 -2.36 -20.02 5.57
C PHE A 169 -3.77 -20.60 5.59
N PRO A 170 -3.94 -21.85 5.13
CA PRO A 170 -5.27 -22.47 4.94
C PRO A 170 -6.06 -22.70 6.24
N PHE A 171 -5.47 -22.43 7.41
CA PHE A 171 -6.10 -22.73 8.71
C PHE A 171 -6.74 -21.51 9.40
N TYR A 172 -6.66 -20.33 8.82
CA TYR A 172 -7.39 -19.16 9.34
C TYR A 172 -8.66 -18.96 8.52
N ILE A 173 -9.74 -19.58 9.02
CA ILE A 173 -11.11 -19.30 8.59
C ILE A 173 -11.58 -18.12 9.43
N PHE A 174 -11.88 -17.02 8.78
CA PHE A 174 -12.64 -15.91 9.39
C PHE A 174 -14.10 -16.05 9.10
#